data_28420fefc205b662a570e2100eb8cb9d
#
_entry.id   28420fefc205b662a570e2100eb8cb9d
#
_cell.length_a   1.000
_cell.length_b   1.000
_cell.length_c   1.000
_cell.angle_alpha   90.00
_cell.angle_beta   90.00
_cell.angle_gamma   90.00
#
_symmetry.space_group_name_H-M   'P 1'
#
loop_
_entity.id
_entity.type
_entity.pdbx_description
1 polymer ?
#
loop_
_entity_poly.entity_id
_entity_poly.type
_entity_poly.pdbx_seq_one_letter_code
_entity_poly.pdbx_strand_id
1 'polypeptide(L)'
;MPANASSYRTAAVFAAGLALLCWSMGPAATADAPKAATLTVAIDGTTFQPAMLTVKAGDSVTWVNKDPFPHTVTSAAGGFDSREIAPGKSWKYTAAKKGEFTYVCIFHPTMSATLKVE
;
A
#
# COMPACT_ATOMS: atom_id res chain seq x y z
N MET A 1 -54.99 68.71 -26.26
CA MET A 1 -53.70 68.22 -26.70
C MET A 1 -53.27 67.12 -25.73
N PRO A 2 -53.32 65.98 -26.18
CA PRO A 2 -52.89 64.91 -25.27
C PRO A 2 -51.41 65.01 -24.99
N ALA A 3 -51.10 65.14 -23.74
CA ALA A 3 -49.76 64.99 -23.33
C ALA A 3 -49.38 63.51 -23.54
N ASN A 4 -48.48 63.30 -24.36
CA ASN A 4 -48.00 61.98 -24.57
C ASN A 4 -47.17 61.59 -23.35
N ALA A 5 -47.81 60.91 -22.47
CA ALA A 5 -47.09 60.31 -21.37
C ALA A 5 -46.29 59.15 -21.94
N SER A 6 -45.10 59.48 -22.31
CA SER A 6 -44.14 58.46 -22.63
C SER A 6 -43.81 57.68 -21.35
N SER A 7 -44.42 56.61 -21.23
CA SER A 7 -44.07 55.69 -20.18
C SER A 7 -42.70 55.09 -20.50
N TYR A 8 -41.77 55.65 -19.88
CA TYR A 8 -40.42 55.03 -19.88
C TYR A 8 -40.50 53.80 -19.03
N ARG A 9 -40.63 52.74 -19.69
CA ARG A 9 -40.41 51.52 -19.04
C ARG A 9 -38.94 51.42 -18.76
N THR A 10 -38.61 51.76 -17.57
CA THR A 10 -37.31 51.38 -17.07
C THR A 10 -37.27 49.89 -17.12
N ALA A 11 -36.56 49.42 -18.09
CA ALA A 11 -36.21 48.01 -18.09
C ALA A 11 -35.41 47.78 -16.83
N ALA A 12 -36.02 47.08 -15.92
CA ALA A 12 -35.29 46.55 -14.82
C ALA A 12 -34.26 45.56 -15.40
N VAL A 13 -33.08 45.99 -15.43
CA VAL A 13 -31.98 45.10 -15.70
C VAL A 13 -31.92 44.17 -14.49
N PHE A 14 -32.57 43.08 -14.64
CA PHE A 14 -32.24 41.98 -13.74
C PHE A 14 -30.80 41.60 -14.08
N ALA A 15 -29.88 42.19 -13.36
CA ALA A 15 -28.59 41.57 -13.21
C ALA A 15 -28.86 40.22 -12.55
N ALA A 16 -29.06 39.24 -13.36
CA ALA A 16 -28.96 37.90 -12.90
C ALA A 16 -27.54 37.81 -12.34
N GLY A 17 -27.46 37.96 -11.04
CA GLY A 17 -26.31 37.60 -10.31
C GLY A 17 -26.09 36.13 -10.62
N LEU A 18 -25.20 35.90 -11.56
CA LEU A 18 -24.66 34.59 -11.72
C LEU A 18 -23.93 34.33 -10.41
N ALA A 19 -24.63 33.71 -9.50
CA ALA A 19 -23.97 33.06 -8.40
C ALA A 19 -23.10 31.99 -9.05
N LEU A 20 -21.89 32.40 -9.35
CA LEU A 20 -20.83 31.45 -9.53
C LEU A 20 -20.74 30.70 -8.22
N LEU A 21 -21.49 29.64 -8.17
CA LEU A 21 -21.17 28.55 -7.29
C LEU A 21 -19.76 28.12 -7.71
N CYS A 22 -18.79 28.81 -7.15
CA CYS A 22 -17.49 28.24 -7.05
C CYS A 22 -17.65 26.97 -6.22
N TRP A 23 -17.95 25.91 -6.89
CA TRP A 23 -17.58 24.63 -6.37
C TRP A 23 -16.08 24.66 -6.34
N SER A 24 -15.56 25.23 -5.29
CA SER A 24 -14.22 24.90 -4.89
C SER A 24 -14.29 23.44 -4.50
N MET A 25 -14.17 22.59 -5.49
CA MET A 25 -13.65 21.28 -5.21
C MET A 25 -12.27 21.55 -4.63
N GLY A 26 -12.26 21.74 -3.31
CA GLY A 26 -11.01 21.58 -2.59
C GLY A 26 -10.40 20.25 -3.06
N PRO A 27 -9.09 20.13 -3.12
CA PRO A 27 -8.49 18.88 -3.48
C PRO A 27 -9.22 17.84 -2.65
N ALA A 28 -9.91 16.92 -3.33
CA ALA A 28 -10.49 15.81 -2.64
C ALA A 28 -9.35 15.31 -1.79
N ALA A 29 -9.48 15.44 -0.48
CA ALA A 29 -8.56 14.76 0.40
C ALA A 29 -8.69 13.32 -0.01
N THR A 30 -7.83 12.92 -0.93
CA THR A 30 -7.64 11.53 -1.22
C THR A 30 -7.30 10.97 0.14
N ALA A 31 -8.28 10.30 0.74
CA ALA A 31 -8.00 9.47 1.88
C ALA A 31 -6.76 8.71 1.45
N ASP A 32 -5.64 9.00 2.10
CA ASP A 32 -4.39 8.37 1.76
C ASP A 32 -4.64 6.88 1.79
N ALA A 33 -4.82 6.28 0.62
CA ALA A 33 -4.77 4.85 0.51
C ALA A 33 -3.47 4.44 1.20
N PRO A 34 -3.51 3.56 2.22
CA PRO A 34 -2.30 3.20 2.93
C PRO A 34 -1.26 2.78 1.91
N LYS A 35 -0.19 3.55 1.85
CA LYS A 35 0.91 3.31 0.95
C LYS A 35 1.50 1.95 1.31
N ALA A 36 1.66 1.09 0.31
CA ALA A 36 2.30 -0.20 0.53
C ALA A 36 3.65 -0.02 1.22
N ALA A 37 3.86 -0.73 2.30
CA ALA A 37 5.08 -0.69 3.08
C ALA A 37 6.06 -1.77 2.61
N THR A 38 7.34 -1.57 2.91
CA THR A 38 8.35 -2.60 2.79
C THR A 38 8.91 -2.90 4.17
N LEU A 39 8.77 -4.16 4.59
CA LEU A 39 9.25 -4.64 5.88
C LEU A 39 10.45 -5.56 5.67
N THR A 40 11.32 -5.65 6.64
CA THR A 40 12.54 -6.46 6.55
C THR A 40 12.55 -7.55 7.61
N VAL A 41 12.90 -8.75 7.18
CA VAL A 41 13.21 -9.88 8.05
C VAL A 41 14.70 -10.18 7.94
N ALA A 42 15.40 -10.20 9.05
CA ALA A 42 16.78 -10.62 9.07
C ALA A 42 16.87 -12.15 9.22
N ILE A 43 17.75 -12.75 8.43
CA ILE A 43 18.17 -14.14 8.60
C ILE A 43 19.53 -14.08 9.27
N ASP A 44 19.56 -14.41 10.55
CA ASP A 44 20.77 -14.28 11.36
C ASP A 44 20.80 -15.35 12.45
N GLY A 45 21.94 -16.00 12.61
CA GLY A 45 22.09 -17.08 13.58
C GLY A 45 21.17 -18.28 13.32
N THR A 46 20.91 -18.59 12.05
CA THR A 46 20.02 -19.68 11.63
C THR A 46 18.58 -19.47 12.13
N THR A 47 18.14 -18.22 12.24
CA THR A 47 16.79 -17.83 12.63
C THR A 47 16.25 -16.74 11.71
N PHE A 48 14.92 -16.67 11.62
CA PHE A 48 14.22 -15.52 11.00
C PHE A 48 13.85 -14.53 12.09
N GLN A 49 14.18 -13.26 11.91
CA GLN A 49 13.96 -12.21 12.89
C GLN A 49 13.23 -11.01 12.26
N PRO A 50 11.99 -10.76 12.64
CA PRO A 50 11.16 -11.48 13.61
C PRO A 50 10.66 -12.84 13.09
N ALA A 51 10.35 -13.76 14.00
CA ALA A 51 9.79 -15.06 13.65
C ALA A 51 8.30 -15.01 13.28
N MET A 52 7.62 -13.93 13.63
CA MET A 52 6.26 -13.65 13.20
C MET A 52 6.18 -12.22 12.71
N LEU A 53 5.73 -12.03 11.49
CA LEU A 53 5.56 -10.72 10.88
C LEU A 53 4.14 -10.60 10.34
N THR A 54 3.47 -9.51 10.69
CA THR A 54 2.16 -9.17 10.15
C THR A 54 2.31 -8.03 9.15
N VAL A 55 1.77 -8.23 7.96
CA VAL A 55 1.76 -7.25 6.89
C VAL A 55 0.36 -7.11 6.31
N LYS A 56 0.16 -6.08 5.51
CA LYS A 56 -1.08 -5.90 4.74
C LYS A 56 -0.90 -6.44 3.33
N ALA A 57 -1.97 -6.92 2.72
CA ALA A 57 -1.95 -7.29 1.32
C ALA A 57 -1.47 -6.10 0.47
N GLY A 58 -0.48 -6.34 -0.38
CA GLY A 58 0.20 -5.31 -1.16
C GLY A 58 1.54 -4.86 -0.57
N ASP A 59 1.79 -5.13 0.70
CA ASP A 59 3.10 -4.86 1.31
C ASP A 59 4.17 -5.82 0.76
N SER A 60 5.40 -5.37 0.79
CA SER A 60 6.55 -6.19 0.42
C SER A 60 7.38 -6.54 1.64
N VAL A 61 7.94 -7.72 1.63
CA VAL A 61 8.87 -8.19 2.66
C VAL A 61 10.21 -8.50 2.01
N THR A 62 11.26 -8.02 2.60
CA THR A 62 12.64 -8.30 2.18
C THR A 62 13.33 -9.15 3.25
N TRP A 63 13.79 -10.33 2.87
CA TRP A 63 14.63 -11.16 3.72
C TRP A 63 16.08 -10.88 3.40
N VAL A 64 16.86 -10.56 4.40
CA VAL A 64 18.29 -10.28 4.26
C VAL A 64 19.08 -11.36 4.96
N ASN A 65 19.89 -12.10 4.21
CA ASN A 65 20.74 -13.14 4.77
C ASN A 65 22.03 -12.55 5.35
N LYS A 66 22.09 -12.51 6.66
CA LYS A 66 23.26 -12.02 7.43
C LYS A 66 24.20 -13.14 7.87
N ASP A 67 23.82 -14.38 7.60
CA ASP A 67 24.65 -15.55 7.92
C ASP A 67 25.75 -15.78 6.87
N PRO A 68 26.81 -16.46 7.21
CA PRO A 68 27.92 -16.75 6.28
C PRO A 68 27.64 -17.94 5.34
N PHE A 69 26.43 -18.48 5.34
CA PHE A 69 26.01 -19.62 4.50
C PHE A 69 24.63 -19.34 3.90
N PRO A 70 24.24 -20.06 2.83
CA PRO A 70 22.97 -19.82 2.16
C PRO A 70 21.77 -20.27 2.99
N HIS A 71 20.64 -19.57 2.78
CA HIS A 71 19.34 -19.93 3.33
C HIS A 71 18.27 -19.85 2.25
N THR A 72 17.08 -20.35 2.54
CA THR A 72 15.89 -20.14 1.71
C THR A 72 14.72 -19.65 2.53
N VAL A 73 13.76 -19.04 1.83
CA VAL A 73 12.44 -18.66 2.37
C VAL A 73 11.40 -19.40 1.55
N THR A 74 10.88 -20.46 2.10
CA THR A 74 10.04 -21.39 1.34
C THR A 74 8.74 -21.69 2.08
N SER A 75 7.62 -21.40 1.45
CA SER A 75 6.28 -21.68 1.98
C SER A 75 5.44 -22.39 0.94
N ALA A 76 5.13 -23.64 1.18
CA ALA A 76 4.25 -24.41 0.30
C ALA A 76 2.83 -23.84 0.31
N ALA A 77 2.28 -23.54 1.49
CA ALA A 77 0.93 -23.01 1.64
C ALA A 77 0.82 -21.57 1.10
N GLY A 78 1.86 -20.76 1.26
CA GLY A 78 1.92 -19.41 0.75
C GLY A 78 2.26 -19.31 -0.73
N GLY A 79 2.74 -20.39 -1.32
CA GLY A 79 3.09 -20.42 -2.74
C GLY A 79 4.31 -19.59 -3.09
N PHE A 80 5.23 -19.37 -2.16
CA PHE A 80 6.45 -18.63 -2.42
C PHE A 80 7.71 -19.41 -2.07
N ASP A 81 8.75 -19.17 -2.82
CA ASP A 81 10.05 -19.80 -2.66
C ASP A 81 11.13 -18.85 -3.17
N SER A 82 11.98 -18.43 -2.27
CA SER A 82 13.10 -17.55 -2.62
C SER A 82 14.20 -18.27 -3.40
N ARG A 83 14.21 -19.59 -3.35
CA ARG A 83 15.37 -20.38 -3.69
C ARG A 83 16.55 -19.97 -2.81
N GLU A 84 17.77 -20.28 -3.21
CA GLU A 84 18.96 -19.97 -2.44
C GLU A 84 19.19 -18.47 -2.33
N ILE A 85 19.27 -17.96 -1.11
CA ILE A 85 19.71 -16.61 -0.80
C ILE A 85 21.15 -16.72 -0.29
N ALA A 86 22.12 -16.31 -1.09
CA ALA A 86 23.53 -16.37 -0.74
C ALA A 86 23.84 -15.41 0.43
N PRO A 87 24.96 -15.65 1.15
CA PRO A 87 25.41 -14.75 2.20
C PRO A 87 25.46 -13.28 1.75
N GLY A 88 24.91 -12.37 2.53
CA GLY A 88 24.87 -10.94 2.24
C GLY A 88 23.84 -10.52 1.18
N LYS A 89 23.12 -11.46 0.61
CA LYS A 89 22.06 -11.19 -0.39
C LYS A 89 20.71 -11.11 0.27
N SER A 90 19.73 -10.62 -0.49
CA SER A 90 18.35 -10.47 -0.05
C SER A 90 17.37 -10.95 -1.11
N TRP A 91 16.15 -11.23 -0.66
CA TRP A 91 15.04 -11.58 -1.53
C TRP A 91 13.81 -10.82 -1.11
N LYS A 92 13.08 -10.29 -2.08
CA LYS A 92 11.87 -9.49 -1.87
C LYS A 92 10.66 -10.21 -2.40
N TYR A 93 9.61 -10.23 -1.60
CA TYR A 93 8.32 -10.81 -1.94
C TYR A 93 7.19 -9.81 -1.67
N THR A 94 6.29 -9.65 -2.62
CA THR A 94 5.08 -8.84 -2.43
C THR A 94 3.94 -9.74 -1.97
N ALA A 95 3.43 -9.48 -0.78
CA ALA A 95 2.37 -10.26 -0.16
C ALA A 95 1.02 -9.87 -0.75
N ALA A 96 0.47 -10.69 -1.64
CA ALA A 96 -0.81 -10.43 -2.29
C ALA A 96 -1.95 -11.25 -1.68
N LYS A 97 -1.66 -12.44 -1.19
CA LYS A 97 -2.66 -13.39 -0.68
C LYS A 97 -2.82 -13.21 0.83
N LYS A 98 -4.04 -12.93 1.26
CA LYS A 98 -4.38 -12.87 2.69
C LYS A 98 -4.33 -14.26 3.31
N GLY A 99 -3.85 -14.33 4.52
CA GLY A 99 -3.75 -15.55 5.28
C GLY A 99 -2.54 -15.59 6.18
N GLU A 100 -2.33 -16.72 6.81
CA GLU A 100 -1.21 -16.99 7.70
C GLU A 100 -0.38 -18.12 7.11
N PHE A 101 0.87 -17.85 6.80
CA PHE A 101 1.74 -18.77 6.07
C PHE A 101 3.00 -19.04 6.85
N THR A 102 3.18 -20.32 7.21
CA THR A 102 4.46 -20.78 7.75
C THR A 102 5.45 -20.97 6.61
N TYR A 103 6.67 -20.52 6.81
CA TYR A 103 7.77 -20.72 5.89
C TYR A 103 8.99 -21.28 6.62
N VAL A 104 9.84 -21.94 5.88
CA VAL A 104 11.04 -22.61 6.39
C VAL A 104 12.23 -22.34 5.49
N CYS A 105 13.43 -22.59 6.03
CA CYS A 105 14.63 -22.78 5.23
C CYS A 105 14.76 -24.27 4.91
N ILE A 106 14.81 -24.64 3.64
CA ILE A 106 14.89 -26.05 3.25
C ILE A 106 16.21 -26.72 3.65
N PHE A 107 17.25 -25.94 3.85
CA PHE A 107 18.56 -26.46 4.31
C PHE A 107 18.59 -26.70 5.83
N HIS A 108 17.68 -26.06 6.56
CA HIS A 108 17.58 -26.15 8.02
C HIS A 108 16.08 -26.25 8.40
N PRO A 109 15.50 -27.46 8.33
CA PRO A 109 14.03 -27.62 8.47
C PRO A 109 13.45 -27.14 9.79
N THR A 110 14.26 -27.04 10.85
CA THR A 110 13.83 -26.46 12.14
C THR A 110 13.79 -24.95 12.16
N MET A 111 14.36 -24.30 11.14
CA MET A 111 14.35 -22.86 10.96
C MET A 111 13.03 -22.46 10.30
N SER A 112 12.08 -22.01 11.09
CA SER A 112 10.74 -21.67 10.64
C SER A 112 10.25 -20.34 11.19
N ALA A 113 9.30 -19.73 10.48
CA ALA A 113 8.66 -18.48 10.87
C ALA A 113 7.28 -18.38 10.23
N THR A 114 6.56 -17.32 10.54
CA THR A 114 5.20 -17.12 10.04
C THR A 114 5.05 -15.72 9.46
N LEU A 115 4.47 -15.65 8.27
CA LEU A 115 4.03 -14.41 7.64
C LEU A 115 2.50 -14.36 7.69
N LYS A 116 1.96 -13.36 8.38
CA LYS A 116 0.53 -13.08 8.40
C LYS A 116 0.23 -11.92 7.47
N VAL A 117 -0.66 -12.13 6.52
CA VAL A 117 -1.11 -11.12 5.55
C VAL A 117 -2.57 -10.78 5.81
N GLU A 118 -2.83 -9.56 6.18
CA GLU A 118 -4.17 -9.03 6.47
C GLU A 118 -4.82 -8.27 5.31
#